data_ae657f0e14d2c21fbc6cfe6a5d574824
#
_entry.id   ae657f0e14d2c21fbc6cfe6a5d574824
#
_cell.length_a   1.000
_cell.length_b   1.000
_cell.length_c   1.000
_cell.angle_alpha   90.00
_cell.angle_beta   90.00
_cell.angle_gamma   90.00
#
_symmetry.space_group_name_H-M   'P 1'
#
loop_
_entity.id
_entity.type
_entity.pdbx_description
1 polymer ?
#
loop_
_entity_poly.entity_id
_entity_poly.type
_entity_poly.pdbx_seq_one_letter_code
_entity_poly.pdbx_strand_id
1 'polypeptide(L)'
;MSIITLTTDYGLKDHFVGALKGKILSEYPEAQIIDISHDIDPFNTVEASYIIGAAYPSFPKGTIHLIGVDMELNKENQHIVMQWNDSYFIAADNGILSMLSQKIVPQKIVAINIHDRLPSDASGLDVFVTVACHIARGGLLNVVGKEINAVKEVTEMKAVASNDNNSLKGHVIYIDHFGNVVTNISKKQFLEVAKGRPYEIQMKTKNIKTILPNYSAIAISDKYPIKNYEGEQLAIFNEAGFLEIAIFRSNPSKVGSANSLLGLNYRDVVTIEFKN
;
A
#
# COMPACT_ATOMS: atom_id res chain seq x y z
N MET A 1 22.91 12.09 -4.25
CA MET A 1 21.52 12.62 -4.05
C MET A 1 20.68 11.52 -3.46
N SER A 2 20.04 11.78 -2.33
CA SER A 2 19.20 10.79 -1.65
C SER A 2 17.73 11.13 -1.87
N ILE A 3 16.93 10.11 -2.20
CA ILE A 3 15.49 10.24 -2.40
C ILE A 3 14.81 9.99 -1.06
N ILE A 4 13.93 10.90 -0.65
CA ILE A 4 13.03 10.75 0.48
C ILE A 4 11.61 10.75 -0.04
N THR A 5 10.88 9.66 0.10
CA THR A 5 9.47 9.60 -0.26
C THR A 5 8.58 9.89 0.94
N LEU A 6 7.44 10.48 0.69
CA LEU A 6 6.47 10.83 1.71
C LEU A 6 5.15 10.10 1.49
N THR A 7 4.66 9.45 2.54
CA THR A 7 3.31 8.87 2.61
C THR A 7 2.68 9.26 3.93
N THR A 8 1.58 10.03 3.90
CA THR A 8 0.92 10.53 5.10
C THR A 8 -0.61 10.49 4.97
N ASP A 9 -1.30 10.64 6.08
CA ASP A 9 -2.75 10.84 6.19
C ASP A 9 -3.13 12.31 6.44
N TYR A 10 -2.24 13.27 6.08
CA TYR A 10 -2.41 14.70 6.38
C TYR A 10 -3.32 15.43 5.40
N GLY A 11 -3.59 14.85 4.23
CA GLY A 11 -4.23 15.54 3.12
C GLY A 11 -3.37 16.66 2.53
N LEU A 12 -3.89 17.34 1.53
CA LEU A 12 -3.20 18.47 0.87
C LEU A 12 -3.84 19.82 1.18
N LYS A 13 -4.89 19.87 2.00
CA LYS A 13 -5.62 21.09 2.30
C LYS A 13 -4.87 22.02 3.26
N ASP A 14 -4.23 21.44 4.26
CA ASP A 14 -3.60 22.15 5.37
C ASP A 14 -2.10 22.34 5.16
N HIS A 15 -1.45 23.00 6.11
CA HIS A 15 -0.02 23.33 6.03
C HIS A 15 0.93 22.16 6.31
N PHE A 16 0.45 21.02 6.81
CA PHE A 16 1.28 19.94 7.35
C PHE A 16 2.29 19.39 6.35
N VAL A 17 1.85 19.08 5.12
CA VAL A 17 2.75 18.56 4.07
C VAL A 17 3.81 19.60 3.68
N GLY A 18 3.40 20.87 3.55
CA GLY A 18 4.33 21.97 3.27
C GLY A 18 5.37 22.11 4.38
N ALA A 19 4.95 22.09 5.64
CA ALA A 19 5.84 22.16 6.79
C ALA A 19 6.82 20.97 6.85
N LEU A 20 6.33 19.74 6.61
CA LEU A 20 7.16 18.54 6.53
C LEU A 20 8.29 18.70 5.50
N LYS A 21 7.95 19.11 4.28
CA LYS A 21 8.94 19.34 3.21
C LYS A 21 9.91 20.46 3.58
N GLY A 22 9.40 21.55 4.15
CA GLY A 22 10.22 22.65 4.62
C GLY A 22 11.25 22.22 5.68
N LYS A 23 10.85 21.39 6.64
CA LYS A 23 11.75 20.82 7.67
C LYS A 23 12.84 19.95 7.03
N ILE A 24 12.48 19.06 6.11
CA ILE A 24 13.46 18.21 5.40
C ILE A 24 14.46 19.07 4.64
N LEU A 25 14.01 20.06 3.87
CA LEU A 25 14.88 20.94 3.09
C LEU A 25 15.74 21.84 3.96
N SER A 26 15.26 22.26 5.13
CA SER A 26 16.05 23.03 6.10
C SER A 26 17.18 22.20 6.69
N GLU A 27 16.94 20.93 6.95
CA GLU A 27 17.94 20.01 7.52
C GLU A 27 18.84 19.40 6.43
N TYR A 28 18.30 19.04 5.27
CA TYR A 28 19.03 18.46 4.15
C TYR A 28 18.61 19.10 2.80
N PRO A 29 19.21 20.23 2.40
CA PRO A 29 18.81 21.00 1.22
C PRO A 29 18.92 20.24 -0.10
N GLU A 30 19.75 19.19 -0.17
CA GLU A 30 19.94 18.37 -1.37
C GLU A 30 18.93 17.22 -1.49
N ALA A 31 17.95 17.14 -0.61
CA ALA A 31 16.94 16.09 -0.64
C ALA A 31 16.10 16.13 -1.92
N GLN A 32 15.96 14.99 -2.58
CA GLN A 32 14.91 14.79 -3.57
C GLN A 32 13.67 14.27 -2.89
N ILE A 33 12.66 15.13 -2.70
CA ILE A 33 11.41 14.78 -2.02
C ILE A 33 10.40 14.37 -3.06
N ILE A 34 9.81 13.16 -2.90
CA ILE A 34 8.79 12.62 -3.81
C ILE A 34 7.58 12.18 -2.97
N ASP A 35 6.42 12.71 -3.30
CA ASP A 35 5.17 12.28 -2.66
C ASP A 35 4.69 10.96 -3.26
N ILE A 36 4.42 9.96 -2.43
CA ILE A 36 3.67 8.78 -2.84
C ILE A 36 2.18 9.07 -2.69
N SER A 37 1.74 9.43 -1.49
CA SER A 37 0.37 9.88 -1.23
C SER A 37 0.31 10.68 0.07
N HIS A 38 -0.58 11.68 0.10
CA HIS A 38 -0.96 12.39 1.33
C HIS A 38 -2.45 12.23 1.65
N ASP A 39 -3.18 11.49 0.79
CA ASP A 39 -4.62 11.27 0.89
C ASP A 39 -4.95 9.85 1.40
N ILE A 40 -4.11 9.30 2.27
CA ILE A 40 -4.44 8.10 3.05
C ILE A 40 -5.58 8.46 4.00
N ASP A 41 -6.60 7.62 4.10
CA ASP A 41 -7.65 7.79 5.09
C ASP A 41 -7.03 7.88 6.50
N PRO A 42 -7.46 8.84 7.36
CA PRO A 42 -6.86 9.04 8.67
C PRO A 42 -6.74 7.75 9.48
N PHE A 43 -5.52 7.46 9.94
CA PHE A 43 -5.15 6.27 10.75
C PHE A 43 -5.32 4.92 10.02
N ASN A 44 -5.52 4.90 8.70
CA ASN A 44 -5.71 3.67 7.93
C ASN A 44 -4.36 3.01 7.56
N THR A 45 -3.85 2.20 8.48
CA THR A 45 -2.57 1.50 8.30
C THR A 45 -2.59 0.45 7.17
N VAL A 46 -3.74 -0.14 6.88
CA VAL A 46 -3.91 -1.14 5.81
C VAL A 46 -3.78 -0.48 4.44
N GLU A 47 -4.47 0.63 4.24
CA GLU A 47 -4.39 1.42 3.01
C GLU A 47 -2.97 1.95 2.78
N ALA A 48 -2.34 2.52 3.84
CA ALA A 48 -0.96 2.96 3.79
C ALA A 48 -0.01 1.85 3.36
N SER A 49 -0.13 0.67 3.95
CA SER A 49 0.69 -0.49 3.61
C SER A 49 0.52 -0.91 2.15
N TYR A 50 -0.72 -0.94 1.64
CA TYR A 50 -1.01 -1.27 0.25
C TYR A 50 -0.38 -0.25 -0.71
N ILE A 51 -0.61 1.05 -0.49
CA ILE A 51 -0.12 2.12 -1.37
C ILE A 51 1.41 2.15 -1.39
N ILE A 52 2.06 2.05 -0.22
CA ILE A 52 3.52 1.99 -0.13
C ILE A 52 4.03 0.71 -0.83
N GLY A 53 3.41 -0.44 -0.55
CA GLY A 53 3.76 -1.72 -1.15
C GLY A 53 3.70 -1.73 -2.67
N ALA A 54 2.72 -1.03 -3.24
CA ALA A 54 2.58 -0.86 -4.68
C ALA A 54 3.63 0.08 -5.28
N ALA A 55 4.02 1.13 -4.55
CA ALA A 55 4.88 2.20 -5.07
C ALA A 55 6.38 1.95 -4.87
N TYR A 56 6.80 1.46 -3.67
CA TYR A 56 8.23 1.43 -3.29
C TYR A 56 9.12 0.62 -4.25
N PRO A 57 8.66 -0.48 -4.91
CA PRO A 57 9.52 -1.24 -5.81
C PRO A 57 9.97 -0.46 -7.06
N SER A 58 9.28 0.63 -7.38
CA SER A 58 9.61 1.52 -8.51
C SER A 58 10.74 2.51 -8.18
N PHE A 59 11.15 2.60 -6.90
CA PHE A 59 12.19 3.51 -6.48
C PHE A 59 13.57 2.85 -6.48
N PRO A 60 14.65 3.64 -6.70
CA PRO A 60 16.00 3.15 -6.63
C PRO A 60 16.36 2.62 -5.24
N LYS A 61 17.31 1.68 -5.18
CA LYS A 61 17.90 1.22 -3.92
C LYS A 61 18.45 2.39 -3.11
N GLY A 62 18.37 2.31 -1.80
CA GLY A 62 18.79 3.37 -0.88
C GLY A 62 17.75 4.46 -0.67
N THR A 63 16.57 4.37 -1.30
CA THR A 63 15.47 5.32 -1.05
C THR A 63 14.99 5.22 0.41
N ILE A 64 14.65 6.36 0.97
CA ILE A 64 14.14 6.52 2.34
C ILE A 64 12.65 6.81 2.25
N HIS A 65 11.83 5.89 2.75
CA HIS A 65 10.37 6.01 2.78
C HIS A 65 9.94 6.51 4.16
N LEU A 66 9.52 7.78 4.27
CA LEU A 66 8.97 8.38 5.48
C LEU A 66 7.45 8.18 5.48
N ILE A 67 6.96 7.51 6.52
CA ILE A 67 5.56 7.09 6.65
C ILE A 67 4.96 7.77 7.88
N GLY A 68 4.19 8.83 7.64
CA GLY A 68 3.53 9.62 8.67
C GLY A 68 2.04 9.30 8.77
N VAL A 69 1.68 8.03 8.92
CA VAL A 69 0.31 7.56 9.11
C VAL A 69 0.19 6.94 10.50
N ASP A 70 -0.76 7.42 11.32
CA ASP A 70 -0.93 6.98 12.72
C ASP A 70 0.42 6.94 13.46
N MET A 71 1.16 8.05 13.38
CA MET A 71 2.58 8.10 13.75
C MET A 71 2.85 8.49 15.21
N GLU A 72 1.83 8.69 16.02
CA GLU A 72 2.01 9.17 17.39
C GLU A 72 2.81 8.18 18.26
N LEU A 73 3.89 8.70 18.88
CA LEU A 73 4.68 7.94 19.84
C LEU A 73 3.86 7.68 21.11
N ASN A 74 3.70 6.43 21.47
CA ASN A 74 3.04 6.03 22.70
C ASN A 74 3.61 4.69 23.22
N LYS A 75 3.05 4.16 24.30
CA LYS A 75 3.53 2.91 24.93
C LYS A 75 3.36 1.67 24.04
N GLU A 76 2.46 1.73 23.06
CA GLU A 76 2.13 0.63 22.18
C GLU A 76 2.82 0.74 20.82
N ASN A 77 3.12 1.97 20.38
CA ASN A 77 3.70 2.27 19.07
C ASN A 77 4.99 3.08 19.25
N GLN A 78 6.13 2.41 19.27
CA GLN A 78 7.44 3.07 19.22
C GLN A 78 7.74 3.54 17.80
N HIS A 79 8.67 4.50 17.66
CA HIS A 79 9.19 4.88 16.33
C HIS A 79 10.30 3.93 15.92
N ILE A 80 10.27 3.48 14.68
CA ILE A 80 11.27 2.53 14.16
C ILE A 80 11.77 2.95 12.78
N VAL A 81 12.98 2.50 12.47
CA VAL A 81 13.49 2.45 11.10
C VAL A 81 13.79 1.01 10.73
N MET A 82 13.25 0.57 9.61
CA MET A 82 13.49 -0.76 9.05
C MET A 82 14.31 -0.64 7.75
N GLN A 83 15.42 -1.34 7.69
CA GLN A 83 16.15 -1.56 6.44
C GLN A 83 15.67 -2.88 5.83
N TRP A 84 15.04 -2.77 4.67
CA TRP A 84 14.46 -3.92 3.98
C TRP A 84 14.49 -3.70 2.47
N ASN A 85 14.82 -4.77 1.72
CA ASN A 85 14.89 -4.75 0.26
C ASN A 85 15.75 -3.58 -0.29
N ASP A 86 16.91 -3.36 0.37
CA ASP A 86 17.84 -2.27 0.05
C ASP A 86 17.26 -0.85 0.14
N SER A 87 16.17 -0.65 0.87
CA SER A 87 15.54 0.64 1.15
C SER A 87 15.35 0.84 2.65
N TYR A 88 15.04 2.06 3.07
CA TYR A 88 14.79 2.42 4.46
C TYR A 88 13.34 2.86 4.64
N PHE A 89 12.69 2.36 5.68
CA PHE A 89 11.31 2.70 6.01
C PHE A 89 11.26 3.24 7.44
N ILE A 90 10.82 4.48 7.60
CA ILE A 90 10.68 5.17 8.89
C ILE A 90 9.19 5.27 9.19
N ALA A 91 8.74 4.70 10.29
CA ALA A 91 7.34 4.65 10.68
C ALA A 91 7.16 4.51 12.19
N ALA A 92 5.94 4.70 12.69
CA ALA A 92 5.55 4.12 13.96
C ALA A 92 5.40 2.60 13.81
N ASP A 93 5.68 1.85 14.87
CA ASP A 93 5.52 0.38 14.92
C ASP A 93 4.05 0.01 15.19
N ASN A 94 3.17 0.44 14.29
CA ASN A 94 1.71 0.30 14.35
C ASN A 94 1.17 -0.81 13.44
N GLY A 95 2.07 -1.62 12.84
CA GLY A 95 1.72 -2.74 11.97
C GLY A 95 1.93 -2.48 10.47
N ILE A 96 2.09 -1.23 10.01
CA ILE A 96 2.32 -0.93 8.59
C ILE A 96 3.50 -1.73 8.04
N LEU A 97 4.62 -1.75 8.77
CA LEU A 97 5.85 -2.40 8.28
C LEU A 97 5.76 -3.93 8.30
N SER A 98 4.99 -4.53 9.22
CA SER A 98 4.75 -5.97 9.21
C SER A 98 3.88 -6.39 8.02
N MET A 99 2.86 -5.60 7.70
CA MET A 99 2.01 -5.82 6.52
C MET A 99 2.82 -5.66 5.23
N LEU A 100 3.66 -4.63 5.16
CA LEU A 100 4.51 -4.36 4.00
C LEU A 100 5.51 -5.49 3.74
N SER A 101 6.21 -5.94 4.76
CA SER A 101 7.25 -6.98 4.64
C SER A 101 6.69 -8.39 4.44
N GLN A 102 5.40 -8.62 4.71
CA GLN A 102 4.73 -9.92 4.54
C GLN A 102 5.52 -11.11 5.11
N LYS A 103 6.14 -10.92 6.30
CA LYS A 103 6.99 -11.91 6.98
C LYS A 103 8.36 -12.17 6.35
N ILE A 104 8.78 -11.40 5.34
CA ILE A 104 10.17 -11.44 4.87
C ILE A 104 11.02 -10.75 5.93
N VAL A 105 12.09 -11.41 6.37
CA VAL A 105 12.98 -10.90 7.42
C VAL A 105 13.72 -9.65 6.91
N PRO A 106 13.59 -8.50 7.57
CA PRO A 106 14.37 -7.31 7.22
C PRO A 106 15.86 -7.49 7.45
N GLN A 107 16.69 -6.72 6.73
CA GLN A 107 18.13 -6.69 6.97
C GLN A 107 18.46 -6.13 8.36
N LYS A 108 17.70 -5.11 8.79
CA LYS A 108 17.88 -4.49 10.10
C LYS A 108 16.64 -3.74 10.53
N ILE A 109 16.35 -3.76 11.84
CA ILE A 109 15.29 -2.96 12.45
C ILE A 109 15.90 -2.24 13.66
N VAL A 110 15.62 -0.94 13.77
CA VAL A 110 16.11 -0.10 14.87
C VAL A 110 14.96 0.66 15.51
N ALA A 111 14.77 0.50 16.81
CA ALA A 111 13.90 1.35 17.61
C ALA A 111 14.60 2.71 17.82
N ILE A 112 13.95 3.77 17.35
CA ILE A 112 14.49 5.13 17.41
C ILE A 112 14.44 5.61 18.85
N ASN A 113 15.57 6.18 19.34
CA ASN A 113 15.71 6.66 20.72
C ASN A 113 16.36 8.05 20.81
N ILE A 114 16.29 8.83 19.75
CA ILE A 114 16.88 10.18 19.72
C ILE A 114 15.92 11.27 20.26
N HIS A 115 14.73 10.90 20.72
CA HIS A 115 13.69 11.85 21.17
C HIS A 115 14.24 12.86 22.21
N ASP A 116 15.03 12.37 23.17
CA ASP A 116 15.64 13.23 24.22
C ASP A 116 16.78 14.12 23.70
N ARG A 117 17.21 13.95 22.45
CA ARG A 117 18.25 14.78 21.82
C ARG A 117 17.66 15.93 21.02
N LEU A 118 16.35 15.95 20.85
CA LEU A 118 15.60 17.01 20.16
C LEU A 118 15.03 17.98 21.18
N PRO A 119 14.61 19.19 20.77
CA PRO A 119 13.88 20.11 21.63
C PRO A 119 12.68 19.44 22.31
N SER A 120 12.34 19.87 23.52
CA SER A 120 11.24 19.25 24.29
C SER A 120 9.85 19.38 23.67
N ASP A 121 9.69 20.26 22.70
CA ASP A 121 8.49 20.49 21.90
C ASP A 121 8.54 19.81 20.53
N ALA A 122 9.60 19.01 20.25
CA ALA A 122 9.71 18.28 19.01
C ALA A 122 8.59 17.22 18.89
N SER A 123 7.91 17.24 17.75
CA SER A 123 6.89 16.26 17.39
C SER A 123 7.51 14.94 16.91
N GLY A 124 6.70 13.88 16.79
CA GLY A 124 7.13 12.65 16.14
C GLY A 124 7.62 12.87 14.70
N LEU A 125 7.06 13.87 14.01
CA LEU A 125 7.47 14.27 12.68
C LEU A 125 8.91 14.81 12.66
N ASP A 126 9.31 15.59 13.66
CA ASP A 126 10.69 16.11 13.78
C ASP A 126 11.68 14.96 13.96
N VAL A 127 11.31 13.94 14.73
CA VAL A 127 12.10 12.72 14.89
C VAL A 127 12.27 12.02 13.53
N PHE A 128 11.20 11.85 12.76
CA PHE A 128 11.24 11.18 11.46
C PHE A 128 12.09 11.96 10.44
N VAL A 129 11.95 13.28 10.41
CA VAL A 129 12.77 14.16 9.55
C VAL A 129 14.25 14.03 9.90
N THR A 130 14.60 14.13 11.18
CA THR A 130 15.99 14.01 11.63
C THR A 130 16.59 12.64 11.28
N VAL A 131 15.84 11.55 11.47
CA VAL A 131 16.29 10.21 11.10
C VAL A 131 16.45 10.08 9.59
N ALA A 132 15.48 10.56 8.80
CA ALA A 132 15.56 10.53 7.34
C ALA A 132 16.76 11.29 6.81
N CYS A 133 16.99 12.51 7.30
CA CYS A 133 18.13 13.34 6.90
C CYS A 133 19.48 12.75 7.36
N HIS A 134 19.52 12.11 8.52
CA HIS A 134 20.70 11.36 8.97
C HIS A 134 21.08 10.23 8.01
N ILE A 135 20.10 9.41 7.62
CA ILE A 135 20.29 8.30 6.67
C ILE A 135 20.68 8.85 5.29
N ALA A 136 20.04 9.93 4.83
CA ALA A 136 20.30 10.57 3.55
C ALA A 136 21.75 11.06 3.41
N ARG A 137 22.39 11.43 4.52
CA ARG A 137 23.83 11.78 4.60
C ARG A 137 24.76 10.56 4.73
N GLY A 138 24.23 9.34 4.65
CA GLY A 138 25.00 8.12 4.83
C GLY A 138 25.24 7.73 6.30
N GLY A 139 24.45 8.29 7.22
CA GLY A 139 24.54 8.00 8.64
C GLY A 139 24.13 6.56 8.98
N LEU A 140 24.79 5.98 9.98
CA LEU A 140 24.55 4.62 10.42
C LEU A 140 23.32 4.52 11.33
N LEU A 141 22.51 3.47 11.17
CA LEU A 141 21.28 3.27 11.94
C LEU A 141 21.49 3.12 13.46
N ASN A 142 22.63 2.60 13.89
CA ASN A 142 22.98 2.45 15.31
C ASN A 142 23.17 3.78 16.04
N VAL A 143 23.28 4.89 15.31
CA VAL A 143 23.36 6.24 15.89
C VAL A 143 22.00 6.78 16.28
N VAL A 144 20.95 6.38 15.56
CA VAL A 144 19.58 6.87 15.78
C VAL A 144 18.75 6.02 16.74
N GLY A 145 19.26 4.83 17.11
CA GLY A 145 18.50 3.99 18.03
C GLY A 145 19.18 2.66 18.35
N LYS A 146 18.39 1.78 18.95
CA LYS A 146 18.79 0.43 19.35
C LYS A 146 18.19 -0.61 18.42
N GLU A 147 18.99 -1.56 17.98
CA GLU A 147 18.54 -2.69 17.17
C GLU A 147 17.52 -3.56 17.94
N ILE A 148 16.47 -3.96 17.24
CA ILE A 148 15.41 -4.86 17.72
C ILE A 148 15.20 -5.99 16.73
N ASN A 149 14.60 -7.10 17.19
CA ASN A 149 14.53 -8.34 16.40
C ASN A 149 13.26 -8.48 15.57
N ALA A 150 12.22 -7.69 15.86
CA ALA A 150 10.92 -7.80 15.20
C ALA A 150 10.17 -6.47 15.23
N VAL A 151 9.26 -6.28 14.29
CA VAL A 151 8.23 -5.25 14.28
C VAL A 151 6.94 -5.80 14.89
N LYS A 152 6.04 -4.93 15.31
CA LYS A 152 4.70 -5.27 15.80
C LYS A 152 3.93 -5.99 14.70
N GLU A 153 3.59 -7.26 14.94
CA GLU A 153 2.69 -7.99 14.04
C GLU A 153 1.24 -7.58 14.26
N VAL A 154 0.52 -7.37 13.18
CA VAL A 154 -0.93 -7.16 13.19
C VAL A 154 -1.61 -8.31 12.45
N THR A 155 -2.81 -8.66 12.92
CA THR A 155 -3.62 -9.68 12.26
C THR A 155 -4.30 -9.07 11.05
N GLU A 156 -3.76 -9.35 9.87
CA GLU A 156 -4.41 -9.00 8.62
C GLU A 156 -5.53 -9.99 8.27
N MET A 157 -6.57 -9.48 7.62
CA MET A 157 -7.48 -10.35 6.90
C MET A 157 -6.79 -10.87 5.65
N LYS A 158 -6.30 -12.11 5.72
CA LYS A 158 -5.69 -12.78 4.55
C LYS A 158 -6.76 -13.38 3.66
N ALA A 159 -6.47 -13.46 2.37
CA ALA A 159 -7.26 -14.33 1.51
C ALA A 159 -7.05 -15.79 1.93
N VAL A 160 -8.13 -16.56 2.00
CA VAL A 160 -8.13 -17.94 2.53
C VAL A 160 -8.70 -18.88 1.47
N ALA A 161 -7.95 -19.94 1.16
CA ALA A 161 -8.46 -21.05 0.37
C ALA A 161 -9.31 -21.96 1.24
N SER A 162 -10.37 -22.54 0.69
CA SER A 162 -11.12 -23.63 1.33
C SER A 162 -10.26 -24.87 1.50
N ASN A 163 -10.61 -25.74 2.46
CA ASN A 163 -9.82 -26.95 2.75
C ASN A 163 -9.67 -27.90 1.55
N ASP A 164 -10.64 -27.90 0.65
CA ASP A 164 -10.65 -28.67 -0.59
C ASP A 164 -10.05 -27.91 -1.78
N ASN A 165 -9.56 -26.67 -1.57
CA ASN A 165 -9.07 -25.78 -2.60
C ASN A 165 -10.07 -25.49 -3.73
N ASN A 166 -11.36 -25.61 -3.48
CA ASN A 166 -12.39 -25.31 -4.48
C ASN A 166 -12.84 -23.84 -4.45
N SER A 167 -12.42 -23.07 -3.46
CA SER A 167 -12.63 -21.63 -3.43
C SER A 167 -11.47 -20.87 -2.80
N LEU A 168 -11.34 -19.60 -3.18
CA LEU A 168 -10.41 -18.63 -2.60
C LEU A 168 -11.19 -17.38 -2.22
N LYS A 169 -11.31 -17.13 -0.93
CA LYS A 169 -12.07 -16.01 -0.36
C LYS A 169 -11.14 -14.89 0.06
N GLY A 170 -11.35 -13.71 -0.46
CA GLY A 170 -10.65 -12.49 -0.08
C GLY A 170 -11.59 -11.37 0.29
N HIS A 171 -11.01 -10.21 0.61
CA HIS A 171 -11.72 -9.01 1.04
C HIS A 171 -11.20 -7.80 0.27
N VAL A 172 -12.06 -6.80 0.08
CA VAL A 172 -11.67 -5.50 -0.46
C VAL A 172 -10.78 -4.80 0.56
N ILE A 173 -9.58 -4.41 0.14
CA ILE A 173 -8.58 -3.71 0.95
C ILE A 173 -8.36 -2.27 0.54
N TYR A 174 -8.72 -1.91 -0.70
CA TYR A 174 -8.53 -0.56 -1.23
C TYR A 174 -9.52 -0.26 -2.35
N ILE A 175 -9.92 1.00 -2.46
CA ILE A 175 -10.68 1.53 -3.59
C ILE A 175 -9.89 2.70 -4.14
N ASP A 176 -9.47 2.60 -5.41
CA ASP A 176 -8.61 3.59 -6.03
C ASP A 176 -9.37 4.86 -6.48
N HIS A 177 -8.61 5.84 -6.98
CA HIS A 177 -9.16 7.10 -7.49
C HIS A 177 -10.21 6.91 -8.61
N PHE A 178 -10.10 5.85 -9.40
CA PHE A 178 -11.07 5.50 -10.45
C PHE A 178 -12.28 4.75 -9.90
N GLY A 179 -12.29 4.45 -8.60
CA GLY A 179 -13.30 3.62 -7.95
C GLY A 179 -13.20 2.14 -8.31
N ASN A 180 -12.04 1.69 -8.78
CA ASN A 180 -11.75 0.28 -8.92
C ASN A 180 -11.54 -0.34 -7.54
N VAL A 181 -11.90 -1.60 -7.42
CA VAL A 181 -11.92 -2.32 -6.14
C VAL A 181 -10.77 -3.32 -6.11
N VAL A 182 -9.82 -3.10 -5.21
CA VAL A 182 -8.66 -3.97 -5.01
C VAL A 182 -8.91 -4.90 -3.84
N THR A 183 -8.64 -6.19 -4.04
CA THR A 183 -8.78 -7.22 -3.01
C THR A 183 -7.42 -7.66 -2.46
N ASN A 184 -7.42 -8.39 -1.34
CA ASN A 184 -6.21 -9.04 -0.80
C ASN A 184 -5.89 -10.39 -1.47
N ILE A 185 -6.55 -10.74 -2.57
CA ILE A 185 -6.23 -11.95 -3.34
C ILE A 185 -5.01 -11.67 -4.23
N SER A 186 -3.86 -12.23 -3.88
CA SER A 186 -2.65 -12.07 -4.69
C SER A 186 -2.65 -13.01 -5.90
N LYS A 187 -2.01 -12.56 -6.99
CA LYS A 187 -1.78 -13.39 -8.19
C LYS A 187 -1.08 -14.70 -7.86
N LYS A 188 -0.09 -14.66 -6.96
CA LYS A 188 0.65 -15.84 -6.51
C LYS A 188 -0.31 -16.86 -5.89
N GLN A 189 -1.10 -16.43 -4.90
CA GLN A 189 -2.04 -17.30 -4.20
C GLN A 189 -3.12 -17.84 -5.14
N PHE A 190 -3.64 -17.00 -6.04
CA PHE A 190 -4.58 -17.45 -7.06
C PHE A 190 -4.00 -18.57 -7.93
N LEU A 191 -2.78 -18.43 -8.45
CA LEU A 191 -2.14 -19.45 -9.28
C LEU A 191 -1.88 -20.77 -8.52
N GLU A 192 -1.48 -20.67 -7.25
CA GLU A 192 -1.26 -21.83 -6.37
C GLU A 192 -2.54 -22.64 -6.13
N VAL A 193 -3.69 -21.96 -6.00
CA VAL A 193 -4.98 -22.62 -5.77
C VAL A 193 -5.64 -23.04 -7.08
N ALA A 194 -5.66 -22.17 -8.09
CA ALA A 194 -6.35 -22.41 -9.36
C ALA A 194 -5.79 -23.62 -10.14
N LYS A 195 -4.46 -23.76 -10.20
CA LYS A 195 -3.77 -24.85 -10.95
C LYS A 195 -4.30 -25.04 -12.37
N GLY A 196 -4.70 -23.94 -13.04
CA GLY A 196 -5.22 -23.96 -14.40
C GLY A 196 -6.71 -24.37 -14.53
N ARG A 197 -7.42 -24.58 -13.42
CA ARG A 197 -8.86 -24.91 -13.46
C ARG A 197 -9.70 -23.71 -13.92
N PRO A 198 -10.85 -23.95 -14.57
CA PRO A 198 -11.85 -22.91 -14.79
C PRO A 198 -12.33 -22.32 -13.46
N TYR A 199 -12.66 -21.04 -13.47
CA TYR A 199 -13.06 -20.34 -12.25
C TYR A 199 -14.16 -19.31 -12.52
N GLU A 200 -14.77 -18.82 -11.45
CA GLU A 200 -15.74 -17.73 -11.46
C GLU A 200 -15.53 -16.84 -10.23
N ILE A 201 -15.33 -15.55 -10.46
CA ILE A 201 -15.22 -14.55 -9.40
C ILE A 201 -16.63 -14.13 -9.01
N GLN A 202 -17.02 -14.40 -7.79
CA GLN A 202 -18.31 -14.07 -7.24
C GLN A 202 -18.23 -12.79 -6.41
N MET A 203 -19.12 -11.87 -6.70
CA MET A 203 -19.34 -10.61 -5.99
C MET A 203 -20.79 -10.54 -5.52
N LYS A 204 -21.14 -9.51 -4.75
CA LYS A 204 -22.51 -9.35 -4.23
C LYS A 204 -23.64 -9.50 -5.25
N THR A 205 -23.46 -8.91 -6.43
CA THR A 205 -24.53 -8.78 -7.44
C THR A 205 -24.18 -9.34 -8.80
N LYS A 206 -22.91 -9.61 -9.07
CA LYS A 206 -22.44 -10.04 -10.38
C LYS A 206 -21.26 -10.99 -10.28
N ASN A 207 -20.99 -11.71 -11.36
CA ASN A 207 -19.87 -12.64 -11.49
C ASN A 207 -19.00 -12.29 -12.69
N ILE A 208 -17.70 -12.55 -12.58
CA ILE A 208 -16.71 -12.43 -13.68
C ILE A 208 -16.05 -13.79 -13.88
N LYS A 209 -15.97 -14.24 -15.14
CA LYS A 209 -15.43 -15.57 -15.48
C LYS A 209 -14.00 -15.55 -16.01
N THR A 210 -13.45 -14.36 -16.25
CA THR A 210 -12.13 -14.21 -16.86
C THR A 210 -11.37 -13.07 -16.20
N ILE A 211 -10.15 -13.33 -15.78
CA ILE A 211 -9.19 -12.30 -15.38
C ILE A 211 -8.40 -11.94 -16.65
N LEU A 212 -8.50 -10.68 -17.07
CA LEU A 212 -7.82 -10.17 -18.25
C LEU A 212 -6.34 -9.86 -17.92
N PRO A 213 -5.44 -9.93 -18.89
CA PRO A 213 -4.03 -9.59 -18.68
C PRO A 213 -3.80 -8.09 -18.41
N ASN A 214 -4.68 -7.24 -18.96
CA ASN A 214 -4.69 -5.78 -18.79
C ASN A 214 -6.04 -5.20 -19.22
N TYR A 215 -6.25 -3.91 -19.01
CA TYR A 215 -7.49 -3.20 -19.37
C TYR A 215 -7.83 -3.27 -20.87
N SER A 216 -6.81 -3.16 -21.74
CA SER A 216 -7.02 -3.16 -23.19
C SER A 216 -7.52 -4.49 -23.73
N ALA A 217 -7.28 -5.59 -23.01
CA ALA A 217 -7.71 -6.94 -23.42
C ALA A 217 -9.23 -7.16 -23.33
N ILE A 218 -9.99 -6.18 -22.83
CA ILE A 218 -11.47 -6.22 -22.88
C ILE A 218 -12.00 -6.14 -24.31
N ALA A 219 -11.29 -5.47 -25.19
CA ALA A 219 -11.60 -5.40 -26.61
C ALA A 219 -11.22 -6.73 -27.31
N ILE A 220 -12.09 -7.73 -27.22
CA ILE A 220 -11.86 -9.10 -27.74
C ILE A 220 -11.79 -9.13 -29.28
N SER A 221 -12.27 -8.09 -29.96
CA SER A 221 -12.38 -8.08 -31.43
C SER A 221 -12.09 -6.69 -31.98
N ASP A 222 -11.19 -6.63 -32.95
CA ASP A 222 -10.95 -5.40 -33.76
C ASP A 222 -12.18 -4.96 -34.56
N LYS A 223 -13.25 -5.74 -34.54
CA LYS A 223 -14.50 -5.51 -35.25
C LYS A 223 -15.32 -4.36 -34.69
N TYR A 224 -15.13 -4.07 -33.41
CA TYR A 224 -15.90 -3.04 -32.71
C TYR A 224 -14.98 -1.98 -32.10
N PRO A 225 -15.34 -0.70 -32.22
CA PRO A 225 -14.61 0.37 -31.55
C PRO A 225 -14.52 0.12 -30.04
N ILE A 226 -13.38 0.45 -29.45
CA ILE A 226 -13.15 0.28 -27.99
C ILE A 226 -14.21 0.97 -27.12
N LYS A 227 -14.85 1.99 -27.65
CA LYS A 227 -15.97 2.71 -27.00
C LYS A 227 -17.17 1.82 -26.70
N ASN A 228 -17.37 0.75 -27.47
CA ASN A 228 -18.51 -0.17 -27.24
C ASN A 228 -18.34 -1.01 -25.97
N TYR A 229 -17.15 -1.05 -25.39
CA TYR A 229 -16.87 -1.78 -24.15
C TYR A 229 -16.91 -0.86 -22.91
N GLU A 230 -17.19 0.46 -23.09
CA GLU A 230 -17.33 1.38 -21.95
C GLU A 230 -18.48 0.95 -21.05
N GLY A 231 -18.22 0.90 -19.74
CA GLY A 231 -19.20 0.44 -18.75
C GLY A 231 -19.21 -1.08 -18.51
N GLU A 232 -18.45 -1.87 -19.25
CA GLU A 232 -18.32 -3.30 -18.99
C GLU A 232 -17.43 -3.56 -17.76
N GLN A 233 -17.82 -4.58 -16.99
CA GLN A 233 -17.03 -5.02 -15.84
C GLN A 233 -15.86 -5.89 -16.27
N LEU A 234 -14.74 -5.77 -15.58
CA LEU A 234 -13.55 -6.60 -15.81
C LEU A 234 -12.80 -6.88 -14.51
N ALA A 235 -11.96 -7.89 -14.54
CA ALA A 235 -11.00 -8.19 -13.49
C ALA A 235 -9.60 -8.35 -14.09
N ILE A 236 -8.60 -7.83 -13.38
CA ILE A 236 -7.18 -7.97 -13.71
C ILE A 236 -6.39 -8.30 -12.43
N PHE A 237 -5.14 -8.73 -12.57
CA PHE A 237 -4.15 -8.53 -11.52
C PHE A 237 -3.41 -7.23 -11.79
N ASN A 238 -3.54 -6.27 -10.87
CA ASN A 238 -2.92 -4.96 -11.02
C ASN A 238 -1.39 -5.02 -10.85
N GLU A 239 -0.72 -3.88 -10.97
CA GLU A 239 0.75 -3.79 -10.88
C GLU A 239 1.29 -4.19 -9.49
N ALA A 240 0.50 -4.04 -8.43
CA ALA A 240 0.84 -4.53 -7.10
C ALA A 240 0.64 -6.06 -6.95
N GLY A 241 0.14 -6.74 -7.99
CA GLY A 241 -0.10 -8.17 -8.00
C GLY A 241 -1.35 -8.64 -7.29
N PHE A 242 -2.31 -7.75 -7.01
CA PHE A 242 -3.59 -8.08 -6.39
C PHE A 242 -4.73 -8.09 -7.41
N LEU A 243 -5.74 -8.93 -7.13
CA LEU A 243 -6.96 -8.97 -7.93
C LEU A 243 -7.72 -7.64 -7.78
N GLU A 244 -7.90 -6.97 -8.91
CA GLU A 244 -8.62 -5.72 -9.05
C GLU A 244 -9.86 -5.92 -9.91
N ILE A 245 -10.98 -5.34 -9.48
CA ILE A 245 -12.26 -5.35 -10.17
C ILE A 245 -12.57 -3.92 -10.60
N ALA A 246 -12.84 -3.74 -11.87
CA ALA A 246 -13.03 -2.44 -12.48
C ALA A 246 -14.25 -2.39 -13.41
N ILE A 247 -14.68 -1.17 -13.72
CA ILE A 247 -15.59 -0.88 -14.82
C ILE A 247 -14.80 -0.13 -15.90
N PHE A 248 -14.77 -0.69 -17.10
CA PHE A 248 -13.95 -0.14 -18.18
C PHE A 248 -14.36 1.30 -18.53
N ARG A 249 -13.40 2.22 -18.48
CA ARG A 249 -13.57 3.66 -18.75
C ARG A 249 -14.71 4.31 -17.96
N SER A 250 -15.00 3.82 -16.76
CA SER A 250 -15.96 4.46 -15.88
C SER A 250 -15.40 5.76 -15.28
N ASN A 251 -16.30 6.61 -14.81
CA ASN A 251 -15.94 7.83 -14.09
C ASN A 251 -16.80 7.90 -12.82
N PRO A 252 -16.19 7.79 -11.63
CA PRO A 252 -16.91 7.76 -10.34
C PRO A 252 -17.84 8.95 -10.14
N SER A 253 -17.42 10.13 -10.60
CA SER A 253 -18.18 11.38 -10.41
C SER A 253 -19.34 11.57 -11.40
N LYS A 254 -19.40 10.77 -12.49
CA LYS A 254 -20.40 10.99 -13.56
C LYS A 254 -21.33 9.80 -13.75
N VAL A 255 -20.76 8.60 -13.85
CA VAL A 255 -21.53 7.39 -14.25
C VAL A 255 -21.43 6.26 -13.23
N GLY A 256 -20.62 6.46 -12.20
CA GLY A 256 -20.31 5.43 -11.20
C GLY A 256 -19.02 4.68 -11.53
N SER A 257 -18.68 3.72 -10.68
CA SER A 257 -17.44 2.95 -10.71
C SER A 257 -17.70 1.51 -10.25
N ALA A 258 -16.66 0.67 -10.20
CA ALA A 258 -16.80 -0.69 -9.68
C ALA A 258 -17.34 -0.67 -8.22
N ASN A 259 -16.82 0.23 -7.37
CA ASN A 259 -17.32 0.41 -6.02
C ASN A 259 -18.83 0.68 -6.00
N SER A 260 -19.30 1.74 -6.69
CA SER A 260 -20.69 2.18 -6.62
C SER A 260 -21.65 1.29 -7.43
N LEU A 261 -21.26 0.84 -8.63
CA LEU A 261 -22.15 0.07 -9.52
C LEU A 261 -22.25 -1.41 -9.15
N LEU A 262 -21.19 -1.98 -8.57
CA LEU A 262 -21.19 -3.36 -8.09
C LEU A 262 -21.48 -3.45 -6.59
N GLY A 263 -21.57 -2.31 -5.90
CA GLY A 263 -21.84 -2.23 -4.47
C GLY A 263 -20.75 -2.85 -3.60
N LEU A 264 -19.49 -2.80 -4.06
CA LEU A 264 -18.33 -3.34 -3.36
C LEU A 264 -17.66 -2.26 -2.52
N ASN A 265 -17.70 -2.42 -1.21
CA ASN A 265 -17.12 -1.49 -0.25
C ASN A 265 -15.90 -2.12 0.43
N TYR A 266 -15.13 -1.29 1.13
CA TYR A 266 -14.03 -1.74 1.97
C TYR A 266 -14.48 -2.89 2.90
N ARG A 267 -13.66 -3.94 3.01
CA ARG A 267 -13.92 -5.21 3.73
C ARG A 267 -14.99 -6.13 3.13
N ASP A 268 -15.64 -5.77 2.04
CA ASP A 268 -16.55 -6.70 1.38
C ASP A 268 -15.84 -7.95 0.87
N VAL A 269 -16.56 -9.05 0.84
CA VAL A 269 -16.05 -10.35 0.43
C VAL A 269 -16.09 -10.50 -1.07
N VAL A 270 -15.00 -10.99 -1.64
CA VAL A 270 -14.90 -11.48 -3.02
C VAL A 270 -14.44 -12.93 -2.96
N THR A 271 -15.16 -13.82 -3.64
CA THR A 271 -14.84 -15.26 -3.67
C THR A 271 -14.54 -15.70 -5.08
N ILE A 272 -13.46 -16.43 -5.28
CA ILE A 272 -13.19 -17.12 -6.55
C ILE A 272 -13.54 -18.59 -6.34
N GLU A 273 -14.49 -19.09 -7.11
CA GLU A 273 -14.89 -20.49 -7.13
C GLU A 273 -14.22 -21.22 -8.30
N PHE A 274 -13.59 -22.36 -8.03
CA PHE A 274 -12.92 -23.18 -9.02
C PHE A 274 -13.81 -24.39 -9.39
N LYS A 275 -13.91 -24.65 -10.69
CA LYS A 275 -14.68 -25.78 -11.21
C LYS A 275 -13.75 -26.97 -11.44
N ASN A 276 -14.22 -28.14 -11.06
CA ASN A 276 -13.51 -29.41 -11.33
C ASN A 276 -13.60 -29.76 -12.81
#